data_05724326169b55667dfac50d34ee194f
#
_entry.id   05724326169b55667dfac50d34ee194f
#
_cell.length_a   1.000
_cell.length_b   1.000
_cell.length_c   1.000
_cell.angle_alpha   90.00
_cell.angle_beta   90.00
_cell.angle_gamma   90.00
#
_symmetry.space_group_name_H-M   'P 1'
#
loop_
_entity.id
_entity.type
_entity.pdbx_description
1 polymer ?
#
loop_
_entity_poly.entity_id
_entity_poly.type
_entity_poly.pdbx_seq_one_letter_code
_entity_poly.pdbx_strand_id
1 'polypeptide(L)'
;WTKSVQLKTASTSTNIFLTDFRKNKNLASLMKNIGKHHNTPLVNIFKSGYSTALEIKSESNSDFESNNIGFTSSQLESIRAAVDCSVADQALELEDQMGLLATAVSAAPFLGLLGTVWGVMDAFSGMADSGSAALSAVAPGISGALLTTIIGLIVALPSMIGYNLLSSKIRHIAVQMDNFSQEFVSKISNENNFWED
;
A
#
# COMPACT_ATOMS: atom_id res chain seq x y z
N TRP A 1 10.65 4.26 8.68
CA TRP A 1 10.79 3.09 9.57
C TRP A 1 9.43 2.50 9.93
N THR A 2 8.47 3.32 10.32
CA THR A 2 7.11 2.92 10.73
C THR A 2 6.39 2.10 9.64
N LYS A 3 6.41 2.55 8.37
CA LYS A 3 5.75 1.87 7.25
C LYS A 3 6.38 0.50 6.95
N SER A 4 7.71 0.36 7.07
CA SER A 4 8.40 -0.93 6.86
C SER A 4 8.03 -1.96 7.94
N VAL A 5 7.84 -1.52 9.19
CA VAL A 5 7.39 -2.38 10.29
C VAL A 5 5.93 -2.79 10.08
N GLN A 6 5.06 -1.84 9.71
CA GLN A 6 3.65 -2.12 9.38
C GLN A 6 3.52 -3.17 8.27
N LEU A 7 4.23 -3.00 7.16
CA LEU A 7 4.21 -3.95 6.04
C LEU A 7 4.76 -5.33 6.41
N LYS A 8 5.77 -5.40 7.27
CA LYS A 8 6.31 -6.68 7.75
C LYS A 8 5.30 -7.41 8.65
N THR A 9 4.66 -6.70 9.57
CA THR A 9 3.62 -7.26 10.44
C THR A 9 2.40 -7.69 9.62
N ALA A 10 1.96 -6.85 8.67
CA ALA A 10 0.87 -7.17 7.75
C ALA A 10 1.15 -8.46 6.96
N SER A 11 2.34 -8.61 6.39
CA SER A 11 2.71 -9.80 5.61
C SER A 11 2.72 -11.08 6.44
N THR A 12 3.25 -11.06 7.67
CA THR A 12 3.28 -12.23 8.55
C THR A 12 1.86 -12.63 9.00
N SER A 13 1.08 -11.66 9.44
CA SER A 13 -0.31 -11.89 9.89
C SER A 13 -1.23 -12.31 8.73
N THR A 14 -0.99 -11.82 7.52
CA THR A 14 -1.67 -12.24 6.29
C THR A 14 -1.49 -13.74 6.02
N ASN A 15 -0.26 -14.26 6.14
CA ASN A 15 -0.01 -15.68 5.92
C ASN A 15 -0.68 -16.58 6.96
N ILE A 16 -0.75 -16.13 8.21
CA ILE A 16 -1.46 -16.85 9.28
C ILE A 16 -2.96 -16.90 8.95
N PHE A 17 -3.55 -15.75 8.60
CA PHE A 17 -4.97 -15.67 8.24
C PHE A 17 -5.30 -16.53 7.01
N LEU A 18 -4.48 -16.49 5.93
CA LEU A 18 -4.66 -17.35 4.75
C LEU A 18 -4.64 -18.84 5.08
N THR A 19 -3.74 -19.25 5.98
CA THR A 19 -3.67 -20.64 6.41
C THR A 19 -4.94 -21.06 7.14
N ASP A 20 -5.45 -20.20 8.02
CA ASP A 20 -6.68 -20.46 8.77
C ASP A 20 -7.91 -20.41 7.86
N PHE A 21 -7.97 -19.48 6.90
CA PHE A 21 -9.04 -19.41 5.90
C PHE A 21 -9.12 -20.68 5.04
N ARG A 22 -7.96 -21.22 4.63
CA ARG A 22 -7.91 -22.44 3.81
C ARG A 22 -8.24 -23.70 4.58
N LYS A 23 -7.89 -23.77 5.86
CA LYS A 23 -8.18 -24.91 6.73
C LYS A 23 -9.65 -24.97 7.18
N ASN A 24 -10.24 -23.82 7.44
CA ASN A 24 -11.62 -23.74 7.93
C ASN A 24 -12.61 -23.90 6.79
N LYS A 25 -13.45 -24.92 6.87
CA LYS A 25 -14.59 -25.10 5.95
C LYS A 25 -15.73 -24.14 6.27
N ASN A 26 -15.91 -23.77 7.54
CA ASN A 26 -16.99 -22.90 8.00
C ASN A 26 -16.51 -21.46 8.16
N LEU A 27 -16.97 -20.55 7.30
CA LEU A 27 -16.59 -19.13 7.32
C LEU A 27 -17.26 -18.36 8.46
N ALA A 28 -18.41 -18.80 8.96
CA ALA A 28 -19.06 -18.21 10.13
C ALA A 28 -18.19 -18.41 11.39
N SER A 29 -17.60 -19.59 11.55
CA SER A 29 -16.66 -19.86 12.67
C SER A 29 -15.39 -19.01 12.55
N LEU A 30 -14.89 -18.76 11.34
CA LEU A 30 -13.75 -17.88 11.11
C LEU A 30 -14.10 -16.42 11.46
N MET A 31 -15.30 -15.98 11.10
CA MET A 31 -15.78 -14.63 11.45
C MET A 31 -15.93 -14.43 12.95
N LYS A 32 -16.46 -15.41 13.69
CA LYS A 32 -16.53 -15.38 15.17
C LYS A 32 -15.14 -15.24 15.82
N ASN A 33 -14.11 -15.84 15.20
CA ASN A 33 -12.73 -15.82 15.69
C ASN A 33 -11.86 -14.70 15.08
N ILE A 34 -12.42 -13.85 14.24
CA ILE A 34 -11.65 -12.85 13.47
C ILE A 34 -10.91 -11.84 14.38
N GLY A 35 -11.41 -11.60 15.58
CA GLY A 35 -10.75 -10.76 16.58
C GLY A 35 -9.39 -11.28 17.08
N LYS A 36 -9.06 -12.55 16.82
CA LYS A 36 -7.74 -13.12 17.12
C LYS A 36 -6.69 -12.76 16.06
N HIS A 37 -7.13 -12.36 14.87
CA HIS A 37 -6.26 -11.93 13.81
C HIS A 37 -6.04 -10.41 13.88
N HIS A 38 -4.80 -9.98 13.70
CA HIS A 38 -4.51 -8.56 13.59
C HIS A 38 -5.28 -7.95 12.41
N ASN A 39 -5.61 -6.67 12.51
CA ASN A 39 -6.28 -5.95 11.44
C ASN A 39 -5.34 -5.85 10.22
N THR A 40 -5.45 -6.79 9.29
CA THR A 40 -4.67 -6.89 8.06
C THR A 40 -5.56 -6.60 6.86
N PRO A 41 -5.00 -6.22 5.72
CA PRO A 41 -5.78 -6.01 4.50
C PRO A 41 -6.70 -7.20 4.18
N LEU A 42 -6.22 -8.44 4.28
CA LEU A 42 -7.02 -9.62 3.99
C LEU A 42 -8.18 -9.82 4.97
N VAL A 43 -7.99 -9.48 6.24
CA VAL A 43 -9.07 -9.52 7.25
C VAL A 43 -10.16 -8.51 6.91
N ASN A 44 -9.79 -7.33 6.43
CA ASN A 44 -10.76 -6.29 6.03
C ASN A 44 -11.54 -6.72 4.79
N ILE A 45 -10.86 -7.28 3.79
CA ILE A 45 -11.48 -7.83 2.57
C ILE A 45 -12.44 -8.98 2.93
N PHE A 46 -12.02 -9.89 3.81
CA PHE A 46 -12.88 -10.98 4.28
C PHE A 46 -14.14 -10.46 4.99
N LYS A 47 -14.00 -9.47 5.89
CA LYS A 47 -15.13 -8.84 6.58
C LYS A 47 -16.11 -8.23 5.60
N SER A 48 -15.62 -7.47 4.63
CA SER A 48 -16.44 -6.83 3.61
C SER A 48 -17.23 -7.87 2.80
N GLY A 49 -16.55 -8.88 2.26
CA GLY A 49 -17.21 -9.92 1.48
C GLY A 49 -18.21 -10.75 2.30
N TYR A 50 -17.86 -11.08 3.55
CA TYR A 50 -18.74 -11.84 4.45
C TYR A 50 -19.99 -11.04 4.85
N SER A 51 -19.86 -9.73 5.17
CA SER A 51 -21.01 -8.88 5.50
C SER A 51 -21.96 -8.74 4.32
N THR A 52 -21.45 -8.51 3.11
CA THR A 52 -22.27 -8.44 1.89
C THR A 52 -22.97 -9.75 1.61
N ALA A 53 -22.30 -10.88 1.80
CA ALA A 53 -22.93 -12.20 1.64
C ALA A 53 -24.06 -12.44 2.66
N LEU A 54 -23.91 -11.96 3.91
CA LEU A 54 -24.96 -12.00 4.93
C LEU A 54 -26.17 -11.14 4.57
N GLU A 55 -25.93 -9.90 4.12
CA GLU A 55 -26.98 -8.97 3.70
C GLU A 55 -27.84 -9.57 2.58
N ILE A 56 -27.20 -10.05 1.51
CA ILE A 56 -27.87 -10.67 0.37
C ILE A 56 -28.70 -11.89 0.82
N LYS A 57 -28.17 -12.70 1.73
CA LYS A 57 -28.91 -13.86 2.24
C LYS A 57 -30.09 -13.46 3.12
N SER A 58 -29.96 -12.41 3.93
CA SER A 58 -31.05 -11.91 4.77
C SER A 58 -32.22 -11.38 3.93
N GLU A 59 -31.91 -10.72 2.81
CA GLU A 59 -32.90 -10.25 1.83
C GLU A 59 -33.60 -11.41 1.10
N SER A 60 -32.85 -12.44 0.69
CA SER A 60 -33.41 -13.62 0.01
C SER A 60 -34.33 -14.45 0.91
N ASN A 61 -34.11 -14.48 2.22
CA ASN A 61 -34.96 -15.21 3.16
C ASN A 61 -36.31 -14.49 3.42
N SER A 62 -36.46 -13.25 3.02
CA SER A 62 -37.73 -12.51 3.09
C SER A 62 -38.72 -12.87 1.95
N ASP A 63 -38.20 -13.39 0.84
CA ASP A 63 -39.00 -13.86 -0.28
C ASP A 63 -39.33 -15.35 -0.13
N PHE A 64 -40.54 -15.64 0.20
CA PHE A 64 -41.13 -16.93 0.65
C PHE A 64 -41.01 -18.13 -0.33
N GLU A 65 -40.26 -18.01 -1.44
CA GLU A 65 -40.29 -19.03 -2.53
C GLU A 65 -38.93 -19.63 -2.93
N SER A 66 -37.80 -19.27 -2.38
CA SER A 66 -36.55 -19.87 -2.85
C SER A 66 -35.92 -20.82 -1.83
N ASN A 67 -36.25 -22.10 -1.98
CA ASN A 67 -35.56 -23.23 -1.32
C ASN A 67 -34.13 -23.44 -1.89
N ASN A 68 -33.49 -22.39 -2.39
CA ASN A 68 -32.17 -22.43 -3.02
C ASN A 68 -31.09 -22.20 -1.96
N ILE A 69 -30.36 -23.26 -1.64
CA ILE A 69 -29.31 -23.29 -0.61
C ILE A 69 -28.05 -22.47 -1.03
N GLY A 70 -27.91 -22.09 -2.29
CA GLY A 70 -26.76 -21.38 -2.86
C GLY A 70 -27.06 -19.96 -3.35
N PHE A 71 -26.01 -19.18 -3.57
CA PHE A 71 -26.12 -17.86 -4.19
C PHE A 71 -26.38 -17.95 -5.70
N THR A 72 -27.22 -17.07 -6.22
CA THR A 72 -27.40 -16.90 -7.67
C THR A 72 -26.17 -16.26 -8.31
N SER A 73 -26.01 -16.38 -9.63
CA SER A 73 -24.91 -15.75 -10.36
C SER A 73 -24.87 -14.22 -10.16
N SER A 74 -26.05 -13.57 -10.09
CA SER A 74 -26.14 -12.12 -9.83
C SER A 74 -25.70 -11.78 -8.41
N GLN A 75 -26.04 -12.57 -7.41
CA GLN A 75 -25.64 -12.39 -6.02
C GLN A 75 -24.12 -12.59 -5.84
N LEU A 76 -23.56 -13.62 -6.51
CA LEU A 76 -22.11 -13.83 -6.52
C LEU A 76 -21.36 -12.67 -7.17
N GLU A 77 -21.91 -12.09 -8.22
CA GLU A 77 -21.32 -10.90 -8.86
C GLU A 77 -21.34 -9.67 -7.92
N SER A 78 -22.42 -9.49 -7.15
CA SER A 78 -22.52 -8.43 -6.15
C SER A 78 -21.49 -8.62 -5.01
N ILE A 79 -21.30 -9.86 -4.53
CA ILE A 79 -20.29 -10.19 -3.53
C ILE A 79 -18.88 -9.93 -4.10
N ARG A 80 -18.64 -10.37 -5.34
CA ARG A 80 -17.36 -10.12 -6.03
C ARG A 80 -17.07 -8.64 -6.11
N ALA A 81 -18.02 -7.83 -6.56
CA ALA A 81 -17.87 -6.38 -6.67
C ALA A 81 -17.51 -5.73 -5.31
N ALA A 82 -18.18 -6.15 -4.22
CA ALA A 82 -17.87 -5.65 -2.88
C ALA A 82 -16.45 -6.02 -2.41
N VAL A 83 -16.03 -7.25 -2.69
CA VAL A 83 -14.67 -7.74 -2.35
C VAL A 83 -13.62 -7.00 -3.17
N ASP A 84 -13.82 -6.84 -4.48
CA ASP A 84 -12.89 -6.14 -5.37
C ASP A 84 -12.78 -4.64 -5.01
N CYS A 85 -13.88 -4.00 -4.61
CA CYS A 85 -13.87 -2.65 -4.07
C CYS A 85 -13.02 -2.58 -2.78
N SER A 86 -13.21 -3.52 -1.86
CA SER A 86 -12.40 -3.59 -0.63
C SER A 86 -10.92 -3.85 -0.91
N VAL A 87 -10.58 -4.64 -1.95
CA VAL A 87 -9.18 -4.84 -2.41
C VAL A 87 -8.59 -3.51 -2.86
N ALA A 88 -9.33 -2.74 -3.67
CA ALA A 88 -8.88 -1.44 -4.15
C ALA A 88 -8.64 -0.45 -2.99
N ASP A 89 -9.57 -0.38 -2.02
CA ASP A 89 -9.43 0.48 -0.85
C ASP A 89 -8.19 0.11 -0.01
N GLN A 90 -7.96 -1.17 0.21
CA GLN A 90 -6.79 -1.64 0.95
C GLN A 90 -5.48 -1.40 0.19
N ALA A 91 -5.49 -1.47 -1.14
CA ALA A 91 -4.33 -1.13 -1.96
C ALA A 91 -3.97 0.36 -1.84
N LEU A 92 -4.97 1.25 -1.91
CA LEU A 92 -4.79 2.70 -1.69
C LEU A 92 -4.23 3.01 -0.29
N GLU A 93 -4.73 2.34 0.75
CA GLU A 93 -4.22 2.50 2.12
C GLU A 93 -2.75 2.06 2.24
N LEU A 94 -2.36 0.98 1.55
CA LEU A 94 -0.97 0.53 1.51
C LEU A 94 -0.06 1.52 0.77
N GLU A 95 -0.55 2.17 -0.27
CA GLU A 95 0.20 3.15 -1.07
C GLU A 95 0.27 4.54 -0.41
N ASP A 96 -0.54 4.78 0.63
CA ASP A 96 -0.51 6.05 1.35
C ASP A 96 0.91 6.40 1.80
N GLN A 97 1.27 7.68 1.72
CA GLN A 97 2.60 8.25 2.02
C GLN A 97 3.74 7.81 1.07
N MET A 98 3.53 6.87 0.14
CA MET A 98 4.55 6.51 -0.85
C MET A 98 4.87 7.68 -1.80
N GLY A 99 3.88 8.54 -2.06
CA GLY A 99 4.05 9.75 -2.86
C GLY A 99 5.08 10.72 -2.30
N LEU A 100 5.12 10.91 -0.97
CA LEU A 100 6.12 11.76 -0.30
C LEU A 100 7.53 11.21 -0.50
N LEU A 101 7.70 9.89 -0.37
CA LEU A 101 8.99 9.26 -0.57
C LEU A 101 9.45 9.34 -2.03
N ALA A 102 8.53 9.13 -2.97
CA ALA A 102 8.80 9.31 -4.41
C ALA A 102 9.21 10.75 -4.75
N THR A 103 8.54 11.73 -4.13
CA THR A 103 8.88 13.15 -4.29
C THR A 103 10.28 13.44 -3.73
N ALA A 104 10.65 12.90 -2.58
CA ALA A 104 11.98 13.07 -2.01
C ALA A 104 13.07 12.48 -2.93
N VAL A 105 12.82 11.32 -3.54
CA VAL A 105 13.76 10.68 -4.50
C VAL A 105 14.04 11.61 -5.68
N SER A 106 13.02 12.24 -6.24
CA SER A 106 13.15 13.10 -7.42
C SER A 106 13.57 14.52 -7.06
N ALA A 107 13.00 15.12 -6.02
CA ALA A 107 13.23 16.52 -5.69
C ALA A 107 14.61 16.78 -5.06
N ALA A 108 15.14 15.85 -4.25
CA ALA A 108 16.39 16.08 -3.54
C ALA A 108 17.60 16.36 -4.46
N PRO A 109 17.83 15.64 -5.59
CA PRO A 109 18.89 15.97 -6.53
C PRO A 109 18.69 17.34 -7.19
N PHE A 110 17.43 17.71 -7.52
CA PHE A 110 17.14 19.01 -8.11
C PHE A 110 17.38 20.16 -7.14
N LEU A 111 17.06 19.96 -5.86
CA LEU A 111 17.40 20.95 -4.81
C LEU A 111 18.89 21.07 -4.63
N GLY A 112 19.64 19.97 -4.71
CA GLY A 112 21.11 20.01 -4.73
C GLY A 112 21.67 20.78 -5.91
N LEU A 113 21.14 20.55 -7.12
CA LEU A 113 21.52 21.29 -8.33
C LEU A 113 21.16 22.78 -8.23
N LEU A 114 19.98 23.10 -7.71
CA LEU A 114 19.56 24.48 -7.46
C LEU A 114 20.56 25.18 -6.52
N GLY A 115 21.00 24.51 -5.47
CA GLY A 115 22.02 25.04 -4.56
C GLY A 115 23.37 25.31 -5.25
N THR A 116 23.80 24.45 -6.20
CA THR A 116 25.02 24.74 -6.97
C THR A 116 24.85 25.95 -7.87
N VAL A 117 23.75 26.04 -8.60
CA VAL A 117 23.51 27.20 -9.50
C VAL A 117 23.50 28.50 -8.69
N TRP A 118 22.78 28.51 -7.56
CA TRP A 118 22.70 29.67 -6.67
C TRP A 118 24.05 30.04 -6.09
N GLY A 119 24.78 29.06 -5.51
CA GLY A 119 26.08 29.35 -4.87
C GLY A 119 27.17 29.79 -5.85
N VAL A 120 27.14 29.25 -7.09
CA VAL A 120 28.07 29.74 -8.15
C VAL A 120 27.71 31.16 -8.56
N MET A 121 26.41 31.46 -8.75
CA MET A 121 25.94 32.80 -9.07
C MET A 121 26.36 33.82 -8.00
N ASP A 122 26.18 33.49 -6.72
CA ASP A 122 26.55 34.32 -5.58
C ASP A 122 28.07 34.58 -5.55
N ALA A 123 28.86 33.52 -5.79
CA ALA A 123 30.32 33.64 -5.83
C ALA A 123 30.81 34.61 -6.93
N PHE A 124 30.20 34.56 -8.14
CA PHE A 124 30.54 35.48 -9.22
C PHE A 124 30.02 36.91 -8.98
N SER A 125 28.87 37.06 -8.34
CA SER A 125 28.35 38.38 -7.94
C SER A 125 29.31 39.06 -6.95
N GLY A 126 29.78 38.34 -5.92
CA GLY A 126 30.75 38.86 -4.97
C GLY A 126 32.11 39.24 -5.59
N MET A 127 32.52 38.51 -6.66
CA MET A 127 33.71 38.86 -7.45
C MET A 127 33.54 40.19 -8.20
N ALA A 128 32.36 40.39 -8.80
CA ALA A 128 32.03 41.63 -9.53
C ALA A 128 32.04 42.86 -8.59
N ASP A 129 31.43 42.69 -7.39
CA ASP A 129 31.33 43.75 -6.41
C ASP A 129 32.72 44.13 -5.78
N SER A 130 33.58 43.13 -5.62
CA SER A 130 34.94 43.37 -5.05
C SER A 130 35.96 43.93 -6.05
N GLY A 131 35.63 43.95 -7.36
CA GLY A 131 36.51 44.33 -8.43
C GLY A 131 37.78 43.48 -8.56
N SER A 132 37.83 42.32 -7.92
CA SER A 132 38.99 41.43 -7.89
C SER A 132 38.65 40.10 -8.58
N ALA A 133 39.35 39.77 -9.67
CA ALA A 133 39.25 38.50 -10.37
C ALA A 133 40.09 37.37 -9.72
N ALA A 134 40.44 37.50 -8.45
CA ALA A 134 41.27 36.51 -7.77
C ALA A 134 40.45 35.20 -7.53
N LEU A 135 41.00 34.07 -7.95
CA LEU A 135 40.41 32.75 -7.74
C LEU A 135 40.16 32.44 -6.25
N SER A 136 40.99 32.97 -5.36
CA SER A 136 40.83 32.83 -3.91
C SER A 136 39.55 33.47 -3.37
N ALA A 137 38.97 34.45 -4.06
CA ALA A 137 37.72 35.10 -3.68
C ALA A 137 36.48 34.23 -4.00
N VAL A 138 36.50 33.45 -5.09
CA VAL A 138 35.34 32.65 -5.55
C VAL A 138 35.41 31.19 -5.14
N ALA A 139 36.61 30.65 -4.88
CA ALA A 139 36.79 29.23 -4.57
C ALA A 139 35.97 28.74 -3.37
N PRO A 140 35.84 29.48 -2.25
CA PRO A 140 34.98 29.03 -1.13
C PRO A 140 33.50 28.96 -1.49
N GLY A 141 32.98 29.91 -2.27
CA GLY A 141 31.57 29.92 -2.73
C GLY A 141 31.29 28.75 -3.66
N ILE A 142 32.17 28.48 -4.63
CA ILE A 142 32.04 27.32 -5.54
C ILE A 142 32.10 25.99 -4.76
N SER A 143 33.04 25.88 -3.80
CA SER A 143 33.15 24.68 -2.97
C SER A 143 31.88 24.43 -2.15
N GLY A 144 31.31 25.49 -1.53
CA GLY A 144 30.03 25.42 -0.84
C GLY A 144 28.88 25.05 -1.75
N ALA A 145 28.85 25.60 -2.98
CA ALA A 145 27.86 25.24 -3.98
C ALA A 145 27.88 23.72 -4.32
N LEU A 146 29.06 23.17 -4.59
CA LEU A 146 29.23 21.75 -4.91
C LEU A 146 28.79 20.85 -3.73
N LEU A 147 28.97 21.28 -2.48
CA LEU A 147 28.55 20.55 -1.29
C LEU A 147 27.03 20.36 -1.25
N THR A 148 26.25 21.34 -1.72
CA THR A 148 24.78 21.22 -1.73
C THR A 148 24.29 20.08 -2.65
N THR A 149 24.96 19.83 -3.77
CA THR A 149 24.66 18.70 -4.65
C THR A 149 24.98 17.38 -3.96
N ILE A 150 26.10 17.28 -3.24
CA ILE A 150 26.45 16.09 -2.48
C ILE A 150 25.36 15.79 -1.44
N ILE A 151 24.90 16.80 -0.71
CA ILE A 151 23.83 16.66 0.29
C ILE A 151 22.53 16.17 -0.39
N GLY A 152 22.16 16.77 -1.52
CA GLY A 152 21.00 16.33 -2.31
C GLY A 152 21.06 14.86 -2.68
N LEU A 153 22.22 14.37 -3.12
CA LEU A 153 22.44 12.97 -3.48
C LEU A 153 22.43 12.04 -2.26
N ILE A 154 23.00 12.47 -1.13
CA ILE A 154 22.98 11.72 0.14
C ILE A 154 21.53 11.49 0.63
N VAL A 155 20.64 12.41 0.40
CA VAL A 155 19.21 12.26 0.72
C VAL A 155 18.48 11.39 -0.30
N ALA A 156 18.77 11.58 -1.60
CA ALA A 156 18.07 10.89 -2.68
C ALA A 156 18.34 9.39 -2.70
N LEU A 157 19.58 8.95 -2.52
CA LEU A 157 19.98 7.55 -2.64
C LEU A 157 19.29 6.64 -1.62
N PRO A 158 19.31 6.92 -0.30
CA PRO A 158 18.58 6.10 0.67
C PRO A 158 17.05 6.14 0.47
N SER A 159 16.52 7.31 0.05
CA SER A 159 15.10 7.46 -0.25
C SER A 159 14.67 6.58 -1.42
N MET A 160 15.48 6.50 -2.48
CA MET A 160 15.24 5.65 -3.64
C MET A 160 15.26 4.17 -3.27
N ILE A 161 16.24 3.74 -2.48
CA ILE A 161 16.32 2.35 -2.01
C ILE A 161 15.09 2.02 -1.16
N GLY A 162 14.74 2.89 -0.22
CA GLY A 162 13.56 2.74 0.63
C GLY A 162 12.26 2.65 -0.17
N TYR A 163 12.08 3.54 -1.15
CA TYR A 163 10.92 3.54 -2.04
C TYR A 163 10.79 2.23 -2.82
N ASN A 164 11.88 1.75 -3.44
CA ASN A 164 11.86 0.52 -4.22
C ASN A 164 11.54 -0.71 -3.37
N LEU A 165 12.11 -0.80 -2.16
CA LEU A 165 11.85 -1.90 -1.23
C LEU A 165 10.39 -1.92 -0.74
N LEU A 166 9.84 -0.75 -0.39
CA LEU A 166 8.46 -0.63 0.07
C LEU A 166 7.46 -0.90 -1.07
N SER A 167 7.69 -0.33 -2.25
CA SER A 167 6.86 -0.54 -3.44
C SER A 167 6.80 -2.01 -3.84
N SER A 168 7.93 -2.72 -3.80
CA SER A 168 7.97 -4.17 -4.06
C SER A 168 7.13 -4.97 -3.06
N LYS A 169 7.18 -4.61 -1.77
CA LYS A 169 6.37 -5.26 -0.73
C LYS A 169 4.87 -4.98 -0.89
N ILE A 170 4.51 -3.74 -1.19
CA ILE A 170 3.11 -3.35 -1.45
C ILE A 170 2.56 -4.15 -2.62
N ARG A 171 3.29 -4.22 -3.73
CA ARG A 171 2.89 -5.03 -4.89
C ARG A 171 2.68 -6.50 -4.53
N HIS A 172 3.55 -7.08 -3.70
CA HIS A 172 3.40 -8.48 -3.26
C HIS A 172 2.13 -8.68 -2.45
N ILE A 173 1.80 -7.76 -1.52
CA ILE A 173 0.58 -7.82 -0.72
C ILE A 173 -0.65 -7.61 -1.63
N ALA A 174 -0.61 -6.69 -2.60
CA ALA A 174 -1.69 -6.47 -3.55
C ALA A 174 -2.03 -7.75 -4.33
N VAL A 175 -1.04 -8.45 -4.86
CA VAL A 175 -1.24 -9.74 -5.55
C VAL A 175 -1.84 -10.80 -4.60
N GLN A 176 -1.45 -10.80 -3.32
CA GLN A 176 -2.06 -11.71 -2.34
C GLN A 176 -3.53 -11.37 -2.07
N MET A 177 -3.90 -10.07 -2.06
CA MET A 177 -5.29 -9.62 -1.93
C MET A 177 -6.13 -10.04 -3.12
N ASP A 178 -5.62 -9.86 -4.35
CA ASP A 178 -6.31 -10.29 -5.57
C ASP A 178 -6.55 -11.80 -5.62
N ASN A 179 -5.53 -12.58 -5.27
CA ASN A 179 -5.66 -14.04 -5.20
C ASN A 179 -6.66 -14.47 -4.12
N PHE A 180 -6.65 -13.79 -2.98
CA PHE A 180 -7.60 -14.05 -1.90
C PHE A 180 -9.03 -13.71 -2.30
N SER A 181 -9.27 -12.59 -3.01
CA SER A 181 -10.60 -12.22 -3.56
C SER A 181 -11.18 -13.37 -4.39
N GLN A 182 -10.39 -13.90 -5.32
CA GLN A 182 -10.82 -14.99 -6.18
C GLN A 182 -11.07 -16.29 -5.40
N GLU A 183 -10.19 -16.63 -4.44
CA GLU A 183 -10.32 -17.81 -3.58
C GLU A 183 -11.57 -17.71 -2.70
N PHE A 184 -11.86 -16.52 -2.15
CA PHE A 184 -13.03 -16.25 -1.33
C PHE A 184 -14.34 -16.43 -2.12
N VAL A 185 -14.45 -15.79 -3.29
CA VAL A 185 -15.64 -15.92 -4.16
C VAL A 185 -15.84 -17.37 -4.61
N SER A 186 -14.76 -18.05 -5.00
CA SER A 186 -14.82 -19.48 -5.38
C SER A 186 -15.29 -20.35 -4.21
N LYS A 187 -14.83 -20.08 -2.99
CA LYS A 187 -15.24 -20.82 -1.80
C LYS A 187 -16.71 -20.61 -1.48
N ILE A 188 -17.21 -19.38 -1.55
CA ILE A 188 -18.64 -19.06 -1.40
C ILE A 188 -19.49 -19.76 -2.46
N SER A 189 -19.03 -19.81 -3.71
CA SER A 189 -19.77 -20.46 -4.80
C SER A 189 -19.88 -21.97 -4.64
N ASN A 190 -18.90 -22.62 -4.03
CA ASN A 190 -18.81 -24.08 -3.96
C ASN A 190 -19.39 -24.68 -2.66
N GLU A 191 -19.56 -23.90 -1.61
CA GLU A 191 -20.02 -24.40 -0.32
C GLU A 191 -21.52 -24.15 -0.13
N ASN A 192 -22.34 -25.20 -0.31
CA ASN A 192 -23.79 -25.18 -0.01
C ASN A 192 -24.08 -25.05 1.50
N ASN A 193 -23.13 -25.39 2.39
CA ASN A 193 -23.27 -25.39 3.86
C ASN A 193 -22.46 -24.27 4.52
N PHE A 194 -22.48 -23.10 3.93
CA PHE A 194 -21.69 -21.95 4.36
C PHE A 194 -22.07 -21.43 5.77
N TRP A 195 -23.29 -21.73 6.21
CA TRP A 195 -23.96 -21.10 7.34
C TRP A 195 -24.35 -22.04 8.48
N GLU A 196 -24.15 -23.35 8.34
CA GLU A 196 -24.48 -24.31 9.39
C GLU A 196 -23.41 -24.28 10.49
N ASP A 197 -23.86 -23.98 11.74
CA ASP A 197 -23.08 -24.07 12.98
C ASP A 197 -22.87 -25.53 13.40
#